data_83f1c8ac8bb822e364cd97647820944d
#
_entry.id   83f1c8ac8bb822e364cd97647820944d
#
_cell.length_a   1.000
_cell.length_b   1.000
_cell.length_c   1.000
_cell.angle_alpha   90.00
_cell.angle_beta   90.00
_cell.angle_gamma   90.00
#
_symmetry.space_group_name_H-M   'P 1'
#
loop_
_entity.id
_entity.type
_entity.pdbx_description
1 polymer ?
#
loop_
_entity_poly.entity_id
_entity_poly.type
_entity_poly.pdbx_seq_one_letter_code
_entity_poly.pdbx_strand_id
1 'polypeptide(L)'
;MSPGIQSEKVMFQIYRESAFNRRYRVVYFTELDEHNKDTEINDALRGEALFDGYLRNYTKEEAKRVVAEILARLNNGESIDPAEIEGQLKPFMV
;
A
#
# COMPACT_ATOMS: atom_id res chain seq x y z
N MET A 1 12.56 -27.49 -6.21
CA MET A 1 12.01 -26.24 -6.58
C MET A 1 11.11 -25.68 -5.49
N SER A 2 10.98 -24.44 -5.46
CA SER A 2 10.32 -23.79 -4.35
C SER A 2 9.00 -23.16 -4.78
N PRO A 3 7.89 -23.77 -4.42
CA PRO A 3 6.58 -23.19 -4.73
C PRO A 3 6.31 -21.90 -3.97
N GLY A 4 7.09 -21.63 -2.93
CA GLY A 4 6.89 -20.43 -2.15
C GLY A 4 7.02 -19.15 -2.94
N ILE A 5 7.73 -19.19 -4.06
CA ILE A 5 7.92 -18.01 -4.88
C ILE A 5 6.60 -17.53 -5.44
N GLN A 6 5.74 -18.45 -5.84
CA GLN A 6 4.48 -18.07 -6.45
C GLN A 6 3.47 -17.57 -5.44
N SER A 7 3.63 -17.95 -4.18
CA SER A 7 2.70 -17.52 -3.15
C SER A 7 3.19 -16.28 -2.42
N GLU A 8 4.27 -15.68 -2.91
CA GLU A 8 4.79 -14.49 -2.28
C GLU A 8 3.78 -13.36 -2.32
N LYS A 9 3.69 -12.67 -1.20
CA LYS A 9 2.77 -11.56 -1.04
C LYS A 9 3.56 -10.28 -0.87
N VAL A 10 2.97 -9.19 -1.32
CA VAL A 10 3.55 -7.87 -1.12
C VAL A 10 2.58 -7.11 -0.22
N MET A 11 3.03 -6.75 0.96
CA MET A 11 2.21 -5.93 1.84
C MET A 11 2.25 -4.50 1.37
N PHE A 12 1.13 -3.80 1.50
CA PHE A 12 1.09 -2.38 1.21
C PHE A 12 0.29 -1.67 2.28
N GLN A 13 0.61 -0.40 2.46
CA GLN A 13 -0.14 0.43 3.39
C GLN A 13 -0.27 1.82 2.80
N ILE A 14 -1.52 2.29 2.72
CA ILE A 14 -1.81 3.68 2.37
C ILE A 14 -1.97 4.42 3.66
N TYR A 15 -1.23 5.51 3.81
CA TYR A 15 -1.20 6.25 5.07
C TYR A 15 -1.11 7.74 4.81
N ARG A 16 -1.45 8.52 5.81
CA ARG A 16 -1.31 9.95 5.79
C ARG A 16 -0.11 10.32 6.64
N GLU A 17 0.78 11.14 6.09
CA GLU A 17 1.98 11.55 6.81
C GLU A 17 1.60 12.31 8.08
N SER A 18 2.37 12.11 9.14
CA SER A 18 2.18 12.83 10.38
C SER A 18 2.84 14.20 10.36
N ALA A 19 3.75 14.42 9.42
CA ALA A 19 4.44 15.70 9.30
C ALA A 19 3.51 16.75 8.72
N PHE A 20 3.97 17.99 8.69
CA PHE A 20 3.09 19.10 8.38
C PHE A 20 2.53 19.10 6.96
N ASN A 21 3.12 18.39 6.03
CA ASN A 21 2.55 18.26 4.69
C ASN A 21 1.30 17.40 4.68
N ARG A 22 1.26 16.38 5.52
CA ARG A 22 0.13 15.49 5.68
C ARG A 22 -0.41 14.94 4.37
N ARG A 23 0.48 14.55 3.50
CA ARG A 23 0.09 13.96 2.22
C ARG A 23 -0.20 12.49 2.40
N TYR A 24 -1.03 11.94 1.51
CA TYR A 24 -1.27 10.51 1.47
C TYR A 24 -0.18 9.84 0.66
N ARG A 25 0.35 8.76 1.20
CA ARG A 25 1.43 8.01 0.55
C ARG A 25 1.15 6.53 0.70
N VAL A 26 1.92 5.74 -0.03
CA VAL A 26 1.83 4.29 0.06
C VAL A 26 3.23 3.73 0.22
N VAL A 27 3.34 2.67 0.99
CA VAL A 27 4.58 1.92 1.13
C VAL A 27 4.28 0.47 0.77
N TYR A 28 5.22 -0.17 0.05
CA TYR A 28 5.15 -1.58 -0.30
C TYR A 28 6.33 -2.28 0.31
N PHE A 29 6.11 -3.44 0.89
CA PHE A 29 7.22 -4.19 1.42
C PHE A 29 6.88 -5.68 1.49
N THR A 30 7.94 -6.51 1.40
CA THR A 30 7.86 -7.94 1.56
C THR A 30 8.36 -8.29 2.95
N GLU A 31 8.33 -9.57 3.29
CA GLU A 31 8.88 -10.02 4.56
C GLU A 31 10.36 -9.66 4.70
N LEU A 32 11.09 -9.68 3.60
CA LEU A 32 12.50 -9.30 3.64
C LEU A 32 12.67 -7.83 3.98
N ASP A 33 11.78 -7.00 3.48
CA ASP A 33 11.86 -5.56 3.72
C ASP A 33 11.60 -5.20 5.16
N GLU A 34 10.84 -6.02 5.87
CA GLU A 34 10.59 -5.78 7.28
C GLU A 34 11.87 -5.74 8.10
N HIS A 35 12.87 -6.47 7.65
CA HIS A 35 14.15 -6.49 8.36
C HIS A 35 15.03 -5.31 8.00
N ASN A 36 14.75 -4.65 6.90
CA ASN A 36 15.58 -3.53 6.44
C ASN A 36 15.19 -2.19 7.04
N LYS A 37 13.97 -2.06 7.50
CA LYS A 37 13.48 -0.86 8.19
C LYS A 37 13.83 0.43 7.47
N ASP A 38 13.48 0.48 6.20
CA ASP A 38 13.80 1.67 5.47
C ASP A 38 12.92 2.84 5.92
N THR A 39 13.28 4.03 5.47
CA THR A 39 12.67 5.26 5.93
C THR A 39 11.17 5.32 5.64
N GLU A 40 10.78 4.82 4.47
CA GLU A 40 9.37 4.87 4.09
C GLU A 40 8.50 4.01 5.01
N ILE A 41 9.00 2.84 5.41
CA ILE A 41 8.28 2.00 6.34
C ILE A 41 8.16 2.68 7.69
N ASN A 42 9.24 3.32 8.14
CA ASN A 42 9.20 4.04 9.40
C ASN A 42 8.22 5.20 9.37
N ASP A 43 8.16 5.91 8.25
CA ASP A 43 7.21 7.00 8.10
C ASP A 43 5.77 6.49 8.12
N ALA A 44 5.53 5.35 7.49
CA ALA A 44 4.22 4.75 7.51
C ALA A 44 3.80 4.37 8.93
N LEU A 45 4.73 3.84 9.71
CA LEU A 45 4.45 3.46 11.09
C LEU A 45 4.10 4.66 11.97
N ARG A 46 4.62 5.82 11.64
CA ARG A 46 4.33 7.05 12.38
C ARG A 46 3.08 7.74 11.88
N GLY A 47 2.70 7.48 10.65
CA GLY A 47 1.57 8.15 10.05
C GLY A 47 0.25 7.52 10.47
N GLU A 48 -0.81 8.06 9.90
CA GLU A 48 -2.16 7.59 10.14
C GLU A 48 -2.56 6.63 9.02
N ALA A 49 -2.71 5.37 9.36
CA ALA A 49 -3.04 4.35 8.36
C ALA A 49 -4.46 4.54 7.87
N LEU A 50 -4.64 4.51 6.57
CA LEU A 50 -5.95 4.59 5.96
C LEU A 50 -6.42 3.21 5.51
N PHE A 51 -5.53 2.46 4.87
CA PHE A 51 -5.88 1.15 4.34
C PHE A 51 -4.61 0.32 4.15
N ASP A 52 -4.67 -0.95 4.46
CA ASP A 52 -3.54 -1.83 4.24
C ASP A 52 -4.03 -3.19 3.77
N GLY A 53 -3.12 -3.99 3.25
CA GLY A 53 -3.46 -5.33 2.79
C GLY A 53 -2.27 -6.00 2.14
N TYR A 54 -2.57 -7.14 1.53
CA TYR A 54 -1.57 -7.94 0.85
C TYR A 54 -1.95 -8.12 -0.60
N LEU A 55 -1.02 -7.82 -1.50
CA LEU A 55 -1.21 -8.00 -2.94
C LEU A 55 -0.57 -9.30 -3.38
N ARG A 56 -1.15 -9.92 -4.40
CA ARG A 56 -0.50 -11.04 -5.05
C ARG A 56 0.69 -10.50 -5.83
N ASN A 57 1.83 -11.10 -5.65
CA ASN A 57 3.06 -10.55 -6.22
C ASN A 57 2.97 -10.39 -7.75
N TYR A 58 2.34 -11.33 -8.44
CA TYR A 58 2.29 -11.25 -9.89
C TYR A 58 1.31 -10.19 -10.41
N THR A 59 0.47 -9.63 -9.55
CA THR A 59 -0.46 -8.57 -9.96
C THR A 59 -0.04 -7.21 -9.44
N LYS A 60 1.10 -7.11 -8.76
CA LYS A 60 1.44 -5.89 -8.04
C LYS A 60 1.58 -4.67 -8.94
N GLU A 61 2.06 -4.85 -10.17
CA GLU A 61 2.26 -3.71 -11.06
C GLU A 61 0.93 -3.08 -11.45
N GLU A 62 -0.07 -3.91 -11.71
CA GLU A 62 -1.40 -3.39 -12.01
C GLU A 62 -2.02 -2.74 -10.78
N ALA A 63 -1.84 -3.38 -9.63
CA ALA A 63 -2.36 -2.82 -8.39
C ALA A 63 -1.73 -1.47 -8.08
N LYS A 64 -0.44 -1.31 -8.37
CA LYS A 64 0.24 -0.04 -8.12
C LYS A 64 -0.35 1.10 -8.93
N ARG A 65 -0.81 0.82 -10.15
CA ARG A 65 -1.47 1.86 -10.94
C ARG A 65 -2.77 2.30 -10.29
N VAL A 66 -3.55 1.34 -9.82
CA VAL A 66 -4.81 1.67 -9.14
C VAL A 66 -4.53 2.45 -7.87
N VAL A 67 -3.53 2.03 -7.10
CA VAL A 67 -3.15 2.74 -5.88
C VAL A 67 -2.71 4.17 -6.21
N ALA A 68 -1.94 4.34 -7.29
CA ALA A 68 -1.49 5.68 -7.67
C ALA A 68 -2.67 6.60 -7.98
N GLU A 69 -3.70 6.08 -8.62
CA GLU A 69 -4.90 6.86 -8.90
C GLU A 69 -5.63 7.22 -7.61
N ILE A 70 -5.72 6.27 -6.70
CA ILE A 70 -6.36 6.52 -5.41
C ILE A 70 -5.60 7.61 -4.66
N LEU A 71 -4.27 7.53 -4.65
CA LEU A 71 -3.46 8.55 -3.98
C LEU A 71 -3.64 9.92 -4.61
N ALA A 72 -3.70 9.98 -5.93
CA ALA A 72 -3.90 11.26 -6.62
C ALA A 72 -5.22 11.90 -6.21
N ARG A 73 -6.27 11.08 -6.11
CA ARG A 73 -7.59 11.58 -5.69
C ARG A 73 -7.55 12.07 -4.26
N LEU A 74 -6.95 11.28 -3.37
CA LEU A 74 -6.86 11.66 -1.97
C LEU A 74 -6.06 12.95 -1.78
N ASN A 75 -4.96 13.08 -2.51
CA ASN A 75 -4.11 14.25 -2.39
C ASN A 75 -4.70 15.47 -3.08
N ASN A 76 -5.72 15.25 -3.90
CA ASN A 76 -6.46 16.34 -4.53
C ASN A 76 -7.65 16.80 -3.67
N GLY A 77 -7.77 16.27 -2.47
CA GLY A 77 -8.80 16.70 -1.53
C GLY A 77 -10.04 15.82 -1.52
N GLU A 78 -10.06 14.77 -2.31
CA GLU A 78 -11.21 13.89 -2.39
C GLU A 78 -11.28 12.96 -1.18
N SER A 79 -12.47 12.72 -0.68
CA SER A 79 -12.66 11.79 0.43
C SER A 79 -13.05 10.43 -0.12
N ILE A 80 -12.25 9.42 0.17
CA ILE A 80 -12.50 8.06 -0.33
C ILE A 80 -12.62 7.12 0.85
N ASP A 81 -13.75 6.41 0.90
CA ASP A 81 -13.98 5.42 1.94
C ASP A 81 -13.01 4.24 1.80
N PRO A 82 -12.50 3.71 2.92
CA PRO A 82 -11.70 2.47 2.83
C PRO A 82 -12.43 1.34 2.13
N ALA A 83 -13.75 1.26 2.25
CA ALA A 83 -14.52 0.22 1.57
C ALA A 83 -14.43 0.37 0.05
N GLU A 84 -14.39 1.60 -0.45
CA GLU A 84 -14.21 1.83 -1.88
C GLU A 84 -12.81 1.43 -2.34
N ILE A 85 -11.81 1.75 -1.52
CA ILE A 85 -10.42 1.36 -1.82
C ILE A 85 -10.33 -0.15 -1.90
N GLU A 86 -10.92 -0.83 -0.93
CA GLU A 86 -10.92 -2.29 -0.93
C GLU A 86 -11.58 -2.84 -2.18
N GLY A 87 -12.71 -2.27 -2.59
CA GLY A 87 -13.41 -2.73 -3.77
C GLY A 87 -12.57 -2.63 -5.03
N GLN A 88 -11.81 -1.54 -5.16
CA GLN A 88 -10.97 -1.35 -6.33
C GLN A 88 -9.74 -2.26 -6.33
N LEU A 89 -9.22 -2.58 -5.16
CA LEU A 89 -8.01 -3.38 -5.06
C LEU A 89 -8.26 -4.86 -4.87
N LYS A 90 -9.48 -5.24 -4.56
CA LYS A 90 -9.82 -6.62 -4.28
C LYS A 90 -9.35 -7.61 -5.34
N PRO A 91 -9.45 -7.32 -6.65
CA PRO A 91 -8.98 -8.27 -7.67
C PRO A 91 -7.49 -8.59 -7.57
N PHE A 92 -6.71 -7.72 -6.95
CA PHE A 92 -5.26 -7.88 -6.84
C PHE A 92 -4.82 -8.39 -5.49
N MET A 93 -5.72 -8.45 -4.53
CA MET A 93 -5.38 -8.81 -3.16
C MET A 93 -5.48 -10.30 -2.91
N VAL A 94 -4.68 -10.74 -1.96
CA VAL A 94 -4.71 -12.12 -1.52
C VAL A 94 -5.96 -12.40 -0.71
#